data_f2ec322e974ce62f354abb8ef8653adc
#
_entry.id   f2ec322e974ce62f354abb8ef8653adc
#
_cell.length_a   1.000
_cell.length_b   1.000
_cell.length_c   1.000
_cell.angle_alpha   90.00
_cell.angle_beta   90.00
_cell.angle_gamma   90.00
#
_symmetry.space_group_name_H-M   'P 1'
#
loop_
_entity.id
_entity.type
_entity.pdbx_description
1 polymer ?
#
loop_
_entity_poly.entity_id
_entity_poly.type
_entity_poly.pdbx_seq_one_letter_code
_entity_poly.pdbx_strand_id
1 'polypeptide(L)'
;LGRGAFDACASLSGMTLPAAITAVPDKCFNDCTKLLTVDYKGEVTAIGERAFEGCKSLTKAPIPAAVTTLGNSAFNGCIALTDVTLPAGVTAVPDACFQGCTALADMKLPGTVTSVGHNAFTGCKALKDVRCYGAPPTVQPGGAAEHSFEPGIVTIHYNPDPVYGWTFDTDGTWQGYKVSSKGACLHTGYGTSEHTVPPTCGADGCIETVCSNCGEVIATEVIPATGAHTWDNGTVTTEPTETTPGVRTFTCAVCGATKTEIIPATGAHTFVFTKTVAPTCTEAGYDLYTCRDCGASEQRNVKPALGHKWDSGTVTAEPTETDPGTMTYTCTVCGQT
;
A
#
# COMPACT_ATOMS: atom_id res chain seq x y z
N LEU A 1 26.81 -30.72 -9.39
CA LEU A 1 26.39 -30.28 -10.72
C LEU A 1 27.62 -29.83 -11.52
N GLY A 2 27.67 -30.17 -12.81
CA GLY A 2 28.69 -29.69 -13.73
C GLY A 2 28.23 -28.43 -14.48
N ARG A 3 29.20 -27.82 -15.23
CA ARG A 3 28.91 -26.73 -16.16
C ARG A 3 27.84 -27.16 -17.18
N GLY A 4 26.83 -26.32 -17.41
CA GLY A 4 25.75 -26.56 -18.34
C GLY A 4 24.85 -27.75 -18.01
N ALA A 5 24.74 -28.15 -16.74
CA ALA A 5 24.00 -29.36 -16.33
C ALA A 5 22.55 -29.40 -16.84
N PHE A 6 21.91 -28.24 -17.02
CA PHE A 6 20.55 -28.07 -17.56
C PHE A 6 20.53 -27.07 -18.75
N ASP A 7 21.66 -26.90 -19.43
CA ASP A 7 21.76 -26.01 -20.60
C ASP A 7 20.70 -26.34 -21.66
N ALA A 8 20.00 -25.33 -22.15
CA ALA A 8 18.92 -25.42 -23.13
C ALA A 8 17.74 -26.35 -22.75
N CYS A 9 17.53 -26.60 -21.47
CA CYS A 9 16.36 -27.34 -21.00
C CYS A 9 15.09 -26.48 -21.11
N ALA A 10 14.62 -26.20 -22.30
CA ALA A 10 13.56 -25.26 -22.64
C ALA A 10 12.18 -25.59 -22.00
N SER A 11 11.96 -26.84 -21.56
CA SER A 11 10.72 -27.27 -20.90
C SER A 11 10.80 -27.23 -19.40
N LEU A 12 11.98 -27.00 -18.81
CA LEU A 12 12.17 -26.95 -17.37
C LEU A 12 11.49 -25.72 -16.78
N SER A 13 10.50 -25.93 -15.91
CA SER A 13 9.74 -24.85 -15.27
C SER A 13 10.17 -24.56 -13.83
N GLY A 14 10.81 -25.50 -13.16
CA GLY A 14 11.30 -25.33 -11.80
C GLY A 14 12.29 -26.42 -11.42
N MET A 15 13.17 -26.12 -10.46
CA MET A 15 14.18 -27.03 -9.96
C MET A 15 14.43 -26.80 -8.47
N THR A 16 14.61 -27.89 -7.74
CA THR A 16 15.14 -27.83 -6.37
C THR A 16 16.54 -28.44 -6.33
N LEU A 17 17.53 -27.62 -5.97
CA LEU A 17 18.91 -28.07 -5.83
C LEU A 17 19.16 -28.67 -4.44
N PRO A 18 19.84 -29.84 -4.36
CA PRO A 18 20.12 -30.53 -3.10
C PRO A 18 21.11 -29.75 -2.21
N ALA A 19 21.12 -30.06 -0.91
CA ALA A 19 21.92 -29.34 0.09
C ALA A 19 23.45 -29.39 -0.14
N ALA A 20 23.93 -30.39 -0.88
CA ALA A 20 25.35 -30.49 -1.21
C ALA A 20 25.83 -29.50 -2.28
N ILE A 21 24.92 -28.73 -2.88
CA ILE A 21 25.27 -27.72 -3.90
C ILE A 21 25.55 -26.39 -3.22
N THR A 22 26.80 -25.96 -3.25
CA THR A 22 27.26 -24.69 -2.69
C THR A 22 27.47 -23.59 -3.73
N ALA A 23 27.40 -23.95 -5.01
CA ALA A 23 27.47 -23.00 -6.12
C ALA A 23 26.58 -23.46 -7.28
N VAL A 24 25.96 -22.51 -7.97
CA VAL A 24 25.32 -22.77 -9.28
C VAL A 24 26.41 -22.68 -10.36
N PRO A 25 26.72 -23.78 -11.06
CA PRO A 25 27.80 -23.79 -12.03
C PRO A 25 27.54 -22.87 -13.26
N ASP A 26 28.60 -22.56 -14.00
CA ASP A 26 28.49 -21.84 -15.26
C ASP A 26 27.49 -22.48 -16.21
N LYS A 27 26.65 -21.67 -16.84
CA LYS A 27 25.62 -22.10 -17.81
C LYS A 27 24.65 -23.15 -17.28
N CYS A 28 24.54 -23.33 -15.96
CA CYS A 28 23.75 -24.42 -15.38
C CYS A 28 22.32 -24.46 -15.91
N PHE A 29 21.67 -23.31 -16.03
CA PHE A 29 20.30 -23.14 -16.53
C PHE A 29 20.26 -22.22 -17.77
N ASN A 30 21.36 -22.11 -18.51
CA ASN A 30 21.40 -21.29 -19.73
C ASN A 30 20.27 -21.71 -20.67
N ASP A 31 19.55 -20.75 -21.25
CA ASP A 31 18.43 -20.96 -22.17
C ASP A 31 17.30 -21.89 -21.67
N CYS A 32 17.15 -22.02 -20.35
CA CYS A 32 15.96 -22.63 -19.73
C CYS A 32 14.77 -21.66 -19.85
N THR A 33 14.21 -21.49 -21.05
CA THR A 33 13.28 -20.42 -21.39
C THR A 33 11.96 -20.42 -20.60
N LYS A 34 11.54 -21.57 -20.05
CA LYS A 34 10.32 -21.71 -19.22
C LYS A 34 10.61 -21.77 -17.73
N LEU A 35 11.85 -21.59 -17.30
CA LEU A 35 12.22 -21.64 -15.89
C LEU A 35 11.57 -20.48 -15.12
N LEU A 36 10.83 -20.81 -14.06
CA LEU A 36 10.14 -19.87 -13.19
C LEU A 36 10.85 -19.71 -11.83
N THR A 37 11.32 -20.83 -11.28
CA THR A 37 11.91 -20.87 -9.93
C THR A 37 13.06 -21.87 -9.84
N VAL A 38 14.04 -21.53 -9.00
CA VAL A 38 15.03 -22.47 -8.50
C VAL A 38 15.07 -22.35 -6.99
N ASP A 39 14.81 -23.46 -6.29
CA ASP A 39 14.89 -23.56 -4.86
C ASP A 39 16.19 -24.24 -4.43
N TYR A 40 16.74 -23.82 -3.31
CA TYR A 40 17.99 -24.33 -2.77
C TYR A 40 17.76 -24.98 -1.41
N LYS A 41 18.21 -26.22 -1.23
CA LYS A 41 18.19 -26.91 0.06
C LYS A 41 19.46 -26.68 0.88
N GLY A 42 20.51 -26.17 0.24
CA GLY A 42 21.80 -25.83 0.83
C GLY A 42 22.14 -24.35 0.74
N GLU A 43 23.28 -24.01 1.31
CA GLU A 43 23.81 -22.66 1.32
C GLU A 43 24.63 -22.42 0.05
N VAL A 44 24.04 -21.72 -0.92
CA VAL A 44 24.71 -21.38 -2.18
C VAL A 44 25.39 -20.03 -2.03
N THR A 45 26.70 -19.98 -2.28
CA THR A 45 27.54 -18.79 -2.12
C THR A 45 27.96 -18.16 -3.42
N ALA A 46 27.81 -18.85 -4.56
CA ALA A 46 28.21 -18.35 -5.89
C ALA A 46 27.20 -18.75 -6.97
N ILE A 47 27.00 -17.84 -7.92
CA ILE A 47 26.26 -18.07 -9.17
C ILE A 47 27.24 -17.87 -10.31
N GLY A 48 27.44 -18.91 -11.13
CA GLY A 48 28.42 -18.96 -12.22
C GLY A 48 28.09 -18.08 -13.41
N GLU A 49 29.05 -18.03 -14.35
CA GLU A 49 28.92 -17.32 -15.63
C GLU A 49 27.75 -17.87 -16.43
N ARG A 50 26.87 -16.98 -16.93
CA ARG A 50 25.69 -17.33 -17.74
C ARG A 50 24.75 -18.36 -17.11
N ALA A 51 24.79 -18.48 -15.79
CA ALA A 51 24.05 -19.54 -15.07
C ALA A 51 22.55 -19.53 -15.36
N PHE A 52 21.94 -18.37 -15.57
CA PHE A 52 20.52 -18.16 -15.90
C PHE A 52 20.34 -17.32 -17.17
N GLU A 53 21.36 -17.25 -18.06
CA GLU A 53 21.22 -16.51 -19.32
C GLU A 53 20.05 -17.07 -20.12
N GLY A 54 19.23 -16.21 -20.71
CA GLY A 54 18.10 -16.62 -21.54
C GLY A 54 16.92 -17.27 -20.78
N CYS A 55 16.87 -17.23 -19.47
CA CYS A 55 15.72 -17.68 -18.69
C CYS A 55 14.55 -16.69 -18.82
N LYS A 56 13.84 -16.72 -19.96
CA LYS A 56 12.88 -15.70 -20.39
C LYS A 56 11.63 -15.60 -19.54
N SER A 57 11.27 -16.67 -18.80
CA SER A 57 10.09 -16.71 -17.92
C SER A 57 10.40 -16.40 -16.45
N LEU A 58 11.67 -16.20 -16.09
CA LEU A 58 12.10 -15.94 -14.73
C LEU A 58 11.70 -14.50 -14.32
N THR A 59 10.80 -14.38 -13.36
CA THR A 59 10.29 -13.08 -12.90
C THR A 59 11.05 -12.54 -11.68
N LYS A 60 11.64 -13.45 -10.89
CA LYS A 60 12.45 -13.14 -9.71
C LYS A 60 13.81 -13.83 -9.82
N ALA A 61 14.90 -13.08 -9.60
CA ALA A 61 16.24 -13.65 -9.58
C ALA A 61 16.41 -14.59 -8.37
N PRO A 62 16.74 -15.87 -8.58
CA PRO A 62 16.92 -16.83 -7.50
C PRO A 62 18.31 -16.68 -6.86
N ILE A 63 18.57 -15.55 -6.19
CA ILE A 63 19.85 -15.23 -5.53
C ILE A 63 19.69 -15.43 -4.02
N PRO A 64 20.21 -16.53 -3.43
CA PRO A 64 20.17 -16.74 -2.00
C PRO A 64 20.96 -15.71 -1.20
N ALA A 65 20.59 -15.51 0.07
CA ALA A 65 21.20 -14.49 0.93
C ALA A 65 22.72 -14.71 1.19
N ALA A 66 23.21 -15.94 1.08
CA ALA A 66 24.61 -16.29 1.26
C ALA A 66 25.49 -16.02 0.01
N VAL A 67 24.90 -15.64 -1.12
CA VAL A 67 25.66 -15.39 -2.33
C VAL A 67 26.57 -14.17 -2.18
N THR A 68 27.83 -14.37 -2.49
CA THR A 68 28.87 -13.31 -2.49
C THR A 68 29.40 -13.04 -3.89
N THR A 69 29.23 -14.00 -4.83
CA THR A 69 29.80 -13.91 -6.17
C THR A 69 28.73 -14.17 -7.23
N LEU A 70 28.64 -13.28 -8.19
CA LEU A 70 27.89 -13.43 -9.43
C LEU A 70 28.86 -13.54 -10.61
N GLY A 71 28.55 -14.39 -11.57
CA GLY A 71 29.32 -14.51 -12.82
C GLY A 71 28.86 -13.54 -13.90
N ASN A 72 29.72 -13.31 -14.91
CA ASN A 72 29.37 -12.50 -16.08
C ASN A 72 28.14 -13.08 -16.78
N SER A 73 27.24 -12.20 -17.23
CA SER A 73 26.00 -12.57 -17.94
C SER A 73 25.09 -13.50 -17.15
N ALA A 74 25.20 -13.58 -15.82
CA ALA A 74 24.47 -14.57 -15.01
C ALA A 74 22.96 -14.56 -15.25
N PHE A 75 22.35 -13.39 -15.53
CA PHE A 75 20.92 -13.20 -15.81
C PHE A 75 20.67 -12.47 -17.14
N ASN A 76 21.65 -12.51 -18.08
CA ASN A 76 21.51 -11.88 -19.38
C ASN A 76 20.27 -12.40 -20.12
N GLY A 77 19.45 -11.52 -20.68
CA GLY A 77 18.28 -11.90 -21.46
C GLY A 77 17.10 -12.48 -20.65
N CYS A 78 17.10 -12.33 -19.34
CA CYS A 78 15.94 -12.66 -18.49
C CYS A 78 14.85 -11.58 -18.68
N ILE A 79 14.16 -11.59 -19.81
CA ILE A 79 13.26 -10.51 -20.25
C ILE A 79 12.05 -10.26 -19.34
N ALA A 80 11.60 -11.27 -18.58
CA ALA A 80 10.48 -11.16 -17.64
C ALA A 80 10.92 -10.78 -16.21
N LEU A 81 12.23 -10.62 -15.97
CA LEU A 81 12.77 -10.36 -14.64
C LEU A 81 12.37 -8.97 -14.14
N THR A 82 11.61 -8.92 -13.05
CA THR A 82 11.13 -7.68 -12.42
C THR A 82 11.68 -7.48 -11.01
N ASP A 83 12.01 -8.57 -10.30
CA ASP A 83 12.47 -8.54 -8.92
C ASP A 83 13.90 -9.09 -8.81
N VAL A 84 14.81 -8.21 -8.40
CA VAL A 84 16.22 -8.55 -8.13
C VAL A 84 16.59 -8.02 -6.76
N THR A 85 16.92 -8.94 -5.85
CA THR A 85 17.49 -8.61 -4.54
C THR A 85 18.92 -9.09 -4.47
N LEU A 86 19.88 -8.16 -4.41
CA LEU A 86 21.29 -8.48 -4.20
C LEU A 86 21.57 -8.62 -2.70
N PRO A 87 22.16 -9.74 -2.26
CA PRO A 87 22.60 -9.90 -0.88
C PRO A 87 23.73 -8.91 -0.51
N ALA A 88 23.83 -8.58 0.78
CA ALA A 88 24.90 -7.73 1.28
C ALA A 88 26.32 -8.32 1.11
N GLY A 89 26.44 -9.60 0.82
CA GLY A 89 27.74 -10.24 0.50
C GLY A 89 28.26 -9.92 -0.91
N VAL A 90 27.38 -9.44 -1.82
CA VAL A 90 27.79 -9.09 -3.18
C VAL A 90 28.50 -7.76 -3.19
N THR A 91 29.72 -7.75 -3.74
CA THR A 91 30.57 -6.54 -3.82
C THR A 91 30.70 -5.98 -5.22
N ALA A 92 30.29 -6.74 -6.24
CA ALA A 92 30.34 -6.32 -7.64
C ALA A 92 29.13 -6.85 -8.42
N VAL A 93 28.62 -6.04 -9.34
CA VAL A 93 27.71 -6.49 -10.41
C VAL A 93 28.59 -6.72 -11.64
N PRO A 94 28.77 -7.97 -12.12
CA PRO A 94 29.71 -8.27 -13.20
C PRO A 94 29.19 -7.85 -14.57
N ASP A 95 30.05 -8.03 -15.60
CA ASP A 95 29.76 -7.66 -16.98
C ASP A 95 28.50 -8.34 -17.50
N ALA A 96 27.65 -7.58 -18.15
CA ALA A 96 26.39 -8.03 -18.78
C ALA A 96 25.47 -8.81 -17.84
N CYS A 97 25.63 -8.70 -16.51
CA CYS A 97 24.92 -9.54 -15.54
C CYS A 97 23.41 -9.52 -15.72
N PHE A 98 22.81 -8.36 -15.93
CA PHE A 98 21.38 -8.14 -16.16
C PHE A 98 21.09 -7.54 -17.54
N GLN A 99 22.02 -7.66 -18.49
CA GLN A 99 21.83 -7.15 -19.85
C GLN A 99 20.53 -7.71 -20.44
N GLY A 100 19.73 -6.86 -21.06
CA GLY A 100 18.50 -7.29 -21.72
C GLY A 100 17.36 -7.71 -20.78
N CYS A 101 17.41 -7.45 -19.49
CA CYS A 101 16.31 -7.64 -18.55
C CYS A 101 15.26 -6.54 -18.78
N THR A 102 14.48 -6.66 -19.85
CA THR A 102 13.61 -5.58 -20.36
C THR A 102 12.48 -5.18 -19.44
N ALA A 103 12.06 -6.06 -18.50
CA ALA A 103 11.01 -5.79 -17.52
C ALA A 103 11.53 -5.23 -16.19
N LEU A 104 12.85 -5.21 -15.94
CA LEU A 104 13.44 -4.72 -14.71
C LEU A 104 13.27 -3.20 -14.63
N ALA A 105 12.48 -2.72 -13.66
CA ALA A 105 12.09 -1.30 -13.55
C ALA A 105 12.87 -0.54 -12.47
N ASP A 106 13.34 -1.22 -11.44
CA ASP A 106 14.06 -0.68 -10.28
C ASP A 106 15.21 -1.60 -9.90
N MET A 107 16.35 -1.03 -9.49
CA MET A 107 17.49 -1.80 -9.02
C MET A 107 18.04 -1.21 -7.72
N LYS A 108 18.22 -2.09 -6.73
CA LYS A 108 18.79 -1.73 -5.42
C LYS A 108 20.20 -2.32 -5.32
N LEU A 109 21.18 -1.43 -5.23
CA LEU A 109 22.58 -1.79 -5.01
C LEU A 109 22.92 -1.66 -3.52
N PRO A 110 23.16 -2.77 -2.80
CA PRO A 110 23.61 -2.73 -1.41
C PRO A 110 24.84 -1.84 -1.25
N GLY A 111 25.02 -1.27 -0.06
CA GLY A 111 26.19 -0.41 0.24
C GLY A 111 27.54 -1.10 0.10
N THR A 112 27.58 -2.41 -0.01
CA THR A 112 28.75 -3.25 -0.26
C THR A 112 29.19 -3.31 -1.72
N VAL A 113 28.31 -2.91 -2.67
CA VAL A 113 28.64 -2.93 -4.10
C VAL A 113 29.58 -1.78 -4.44
N THR A 114 30.79 -2.12 -4.85
CA THR A 114 31.86 -1.15 -5.19
C THR A 114 32.10 -1.02 -6.69
N SER A 115 31.54 -1.93 -7.50
CA SER A 115 31.71 -1.87 -8.96
C SER A 115 30.51 -2.42 -9.74
N VAL A 116 30.27 -1.80 -10.89
CA VAL A 116 29.30 -2.24 -11.90
C VAL A 116 30.05 -2.44 -13.22
N GLY A 117 29.99 -3.64 -13.73
CA GLY A 117 30.72 -4.06 -14.93
C GLY A 117 30.16 -3.50 -16.24
N HIS A 118 30.86 -3.79 -17.35
CA HIS A 118 30.45 -3.38 -18.67
C HIS A 118 29.06 -3.95 -19.04
N ASN A 119 28.19 -3.11 -19.60
CA ASN A 119 26.89 -3.51 -20.09
C ASN A 119 25.99 -4.18 -19.05
N ALA A 120 26.27 -4.02 -17.76
CA ALA A 120 25.58 -4.77 -16.70
C ALA A 120 24.06 -4.63 -16.74
N PHE A 121 23.52 -3.49 -17.19
CA PHE A 121 22.10 -3.19 -17.32
C PHE A 121 21.71 -2.66 -18.71
N THR A 122 22.59 -2.79 -19.71
CA THR A 122 22.29 -2.38 -21.09
C THR A 122 21.06 -3.12 -21.62
N GLY A 123 20.12 -2.40 -22.22
CA GLY A 123 18.87 -2.97 -22.73
C GLY A 123 17.81 -3.26 -21.67
N CYS A 124 17.99 -2.84 -20.42
CA CYS A 124 16.95 -2.85 -19.38
C CYS A 124 15.97 -1.69 -19.63
N LYS A 125 15.10 -1.84 -20.65
CA LYS A 125 14.24 -0.76 -21.17
C LYS A 125 13.26 -0.16 -20.16
N ALA A 126 12.86 -0.94 -19.14
CA ALA A 126 11.96 -0.49 -18.09
C ALA A 126 12.70 0.20 -16.92
N LEU A 127 14.04 0.07 -16.83
CA LEU A 127 14.82 0.55 -15.70
C LEU A 127 14.84 2.08 -15.68
N LYS A 128 14.29 2.65 -14.61
CA LYS A 128 14.22 4.10 -14.38
C LYS A 128 15.00 4.54 -13.17
N ASP A 129 15.07 3.69 -12.16
CA ASP A 129 15.62 4.01 -10.85
C ASP A 129 16.69 2.99 -10.44
N VAL A 130 17.86 3.48 -10.08
CA VAL A 130 18.94 2.68 -9.47
C VAL A 130 19.29 3.31 -8.14
N ARG A 131 19.13 2.56 -7.04
CA ARG A 131 19.36 3.03 -5.68
C ARG A 131 20.68 2.51 -5.15
N CYS A 132 21.62 3.41 -4.89
CA CYS A 132 22.93 3.11 -4.34
C CYS A 132 22.95 3.45 -2.85
N TYR A 133 22.92 2.44 -1.99
CA TYR A 133 22.89 2.63 -0.53
C TYR A 133 24.26 2.88 0.12
N GLY A 134 25.33 2.89 -0.64
CA GLY A 134 26.71 3.10 -0.17
C GLY A 134 27.46 4.16 -0.95
N ALA A 135 28.81 4.03 -0.97
CA ALA A 135 29.69 4.85 -1.79
C ALA A 135 29.37 4.68 -3.29
N PRO A 136 29.70 5.70 -4.13
CA PRO A 136 29.52 5.58 -5.57
C PRO A 136 30.29 4.37 -6.10
N PRO A 137 29.63 3.41 -6.76
CA PRO A 137 30.33 2.28 -7.35
C PRO A 137 31.17 2.75 -8.56
N THR A 138 32.31 2.12 -8.80
CA THR A 138 33.00 2.31 -10.08
C THR A 138 32.16 1.69 -11.19
N VAL A 139 31.64 2.51 -12.09
CA VAL A 139 30.92 2.03 -13.29
C VAL A 139 31.95 1.92 -14.42
N GLN A 140 32.11 0.72 -14.95
CA GLN A 140 33.03 0.51 -16.07
C GLN A 140 32.43 1.18 -17.32
N PRO A 141 33.19 2.02 -18.03
CA PRO A 141 32.73 2.59 -19.27
C PRO A 141 32.51 1.46 -20.27
N GLY A 142 31.36 1.44 -20.91
CA GLY A 142 31.14 0.65 -22.11
C GLY A 142 32.05 1.13 -23.25
N GLY A 143 32.12 0.41 -24.35
CA GLY A 143 32.76 0.90 -25.60
C GLY A 143 32.09 2.23 -26.01
N ALA A 144 32.58 2.92 -27.03
CA ALA A 144 32.21 4.30 -27.41
C ALA A 144 30.71 4.61 -27.60
N ALA A 145 29.83 3.62 -27.45
CA ALA A 145 28.36 3.73 -27.51
C ALA A 145 27.63 2.88 -26.43
N GLU A 146 28.37 2.30 -25.48
CA GLU A 146 27.80 1.33 -24.53
C GLU A 146 27.93 1.83 -23.11
N HIS A 147 26.81 2.07 -22.48
CA HIS A 147 26.70 2.49 -21.08
C HIS A 147 26.15 1.33 -20.24
N SER A 148 26.63 1.20 -19.01
CA SER A 148 26.09 0.19 -18.08
C SER A 148 24.61 0.44 -17.73
N PHE A 149 24.17 1.70 -17.82
CA PHE A 149 22.77 2.12 -17.71
C PHE A 149 22.40 2.97 -18.92
N GLU A 150 21.11 3.04 -19.30
CA GLU A 150 20.64 3.91 -20.39
C GLU A 150 20.73 5.39 -19.98
N PRO A 151 21.58 6.22 -20.64
CA PRO A 151 21.76 7.62 -20.29
C PRO A 151 20.47 8.43 -20.51
N GLY A 152 20.20 9.37 -19.62
CA GLY A 152 19.05 10.27 -19.71
C GLY A 152 17.71 9.65 -19.32
N ILE A 153 17.63 8.34 -19.18
CA ILE A 153 16.42 7.60 -18.77
C ILE A 153 16.54 7.21 -17.29
N VAL A 154 17.69 6.70 -16.87
CA VAL A 154 17.93 6.20 -15.52
C VAL A 154 18.27 7.35 -14.58
N THR A 155 17.63 7.36 -13.41
CA THR A 155 17.99 8.22 -12.27
C THR A 155 18.76 7.40 -11.24
N ILE A 156 19.94 7.84 -10.89
CA ILE A 156 20.73 7.25 -9.81
C ILE A 156 20.35 7.91 -8.50
N HIS A 157 19.74 7.15 -7.61
CA HIS A 157 19.46 7.58 -6.25
C HIS A 157 20.68 7.25 -5.38
N TYR A 158 21.23 8.25 -4.74
CA TYR A 158 22.45 8.12 -3.93
C TYR A 158 22.19 8.39 -2.45
N ASN A 159 22.97 7.77 -1.58
CA ASN A 159 22.96 8.10 -0.17
C ASN A 159 23.70 9.43 0.05
N PRO A 160 23.01 10.49 0.54
CA PRO A 160 23.60 11.82 0.67
C PRO A 160 24.55 11.98 1.87
N ASP A 161 24.79 10.93 2.66
CA ASP A 161 25.74 10.97 3.76
C ASP A 161 27.16 11.28 3.24
N PRO A 162 27.79 12.35 3.72
CA PRO A 162 29.14 12.74 3.28
C PRO A 162 30.19 11.63 3.44
N VAL A 163 30.02 10.68 4.34
CA VAL A 163 30.93 9.55 4.55
C VAL A 163 31.10 8.70 3.29
N TYR A 164 30.11 8.69 2.41
CA TYR A 164 30.16 7.91 1.16
C TYR A 164 30.88 8.61 0.02
N GLY A 165 31.21 9.91 0.15
CA GLY A 165 32.07 10.61 -0.79
C GLY A 165 31.52 10.77 -2.20
N TRP A 166 30.19 10.90 -2.38
CA TRP A 166 29.58 11.20 -3.68
C TRP A 166 30.06 12.56 -4.20
N THR A 167 30.55 12.58 -5.44
CA THR A 167 30.93 13.79 -6.16
C THR A 167 30.19 13.86 -7.48
N PHE A 168 29.86 15.07 -7.93
CA PHE A 168 29.02 15.27 -9.11
C PHE A 168 29.76 16.09 -10.16
N ASP A 169 29.35 15.90 -11.41
CA ASP A 169 29.83 16.66 -12.55
C ASP A 169 29.37 18.13 -12.45
N THR A 170 29.96 19.00 -13.25
CA THR A 170 29.65 20.45 -13.23
C THR A 170 28.21 20.75 -13.62
N ASP A 171 27.52 19.85 -14.31
CA ASP A 171 26.11 19.94 -14.68
C ASP A 171 25.16 19.34 -13.63
N GLY A 172 25.69 18.88 -12.49
CA GLY A 172 24.92 18.27 -11.41
C GLY A 172 24.54 16.81 -11.66
N THR A 173 25.13 16.16 -12.66
CA THR A 173 24.99 14.71 -12.90
C THR A 173 26.11 13.93 -12.21
N TRP A 174 26.01 12.60 -12.22
CA TRP A 174 27.08 11.69 -11.84
C TRP A 174 27.41 10.79 -13.03
N GLN A 175 28.58 10.96 -13.61
CA GLN A 175 29.02 10.26 -14.83
C GLN A 175 27.99 10.37 -15.98
N GLY A 176 27.34 11.55 -16.12
CA GLY A 176 26.31 11.80 -17.12
C GLY A 176 24.92 11.24 -16.77
N TYR A 177 24.73 10.63 -15.60
CA TYR A 177 23.41 10.16 -15.13
C TYR A 177 22.74 11.21 -14.26
N LYS A 178 21.40 11.32 -14.37
CA LYS A 178 20.61 12.11 -13.42
C LYS A 178 20.74 11.54 -12.02
N VAL A 179 20.81 12.41 -11.01
CA VAL A 179 20.96 12.01 -9.62
C VAL A 179 19.84 12.52 -8.73
N SER A 180 19.55 11.79 -7.67
CA SER A 180 18.59 12.16 -6.63
C SER A 180 19.08 11.67 -5.27
N SER A 181 19.00 12.50 -4.25
CA SER A 181 19.27 12.09 -2.85
C SER A 181 18.11 11.32 -2.21
N LYS A 182 16.96 11.23 -2.89
CA LYS A 182 15.78 10.51 -2.39
C LYS A 182 15.86 9.02 -2.72
N GLY A 183 15.28 8.19 -1.84
CA GLY A 183 15.10 6.76 -2.11
C GLY A 183 16.32 5.87 -1.88
N ALA A 184 17.50 6.42 -1.53
CA ALA A 184 18.70 5.63 -1.18
C ALA A 184 19.26 5.91 0.23
N CYS A 185 18.59 6.76 0.99
CA CYS A 185 18.92 6.99 2.38
C CYS A 185 18.43 5.80 3.24
N LEU A 186 19.29 5.31 4.13
CA LEU A 186 18.93 4.23 5.05
C LEU A 186 18.07 4.69 6.24
N HIS A 187 17.92 6.00 6.40
CA HIS A 187 17.17 6.66 7.48
C HIS A 187 17.61 6.29 8.90
N THR A 188 18.78 5.66 9.04
CA THR A 188 19.35 5.25 10.33
C THR A 188 20.43 6.24 10.78
N GLY A 189 20.36 6.65 12.06
CA GLY A 189 21.37 7.57 12.63
C GLY A 189 21.21 9.04 12.25
N TYR A 190 20.15 9.41 11.53
CA TYR A 190 19.83 10.79 11.16
C TYR A 190 18.69 11.35 12.01
N GLY A 191 18.70 12.68 12.18
CA GLY A 191 17.59 13.38 12.79
C GLY A 191 16.32 13.28 11.91
N THR A 192 15.18 13.49 12.55
CA THR A 192 13.88 13.60 11.88
C THR A 192 13.29 14.97 12.16
N SER A 193 12.48 15.46 11.24
CA SER A 193 11.61 16.61 11.45
C SER A 193 10.17 16.20 11.21
N GLU A 194 9.24 16.84 11.91
CA GLU A 194 7.81 16.60 11.71
C GLU A 194 7.21 17.73 10.89
N HIS A 195 6.41 17.36 9.92
CA HIS A 195 5.57 18.26 9.14
C HIS A 195 4.11 17.88 9.38
N THR A 196 3.34 18.80 9.95
CA THR A 196 1.93 18.58 10.25
C THR A 196 1.05 19.23 9.21
N VAL A 197 0.21 18.45 8.57
CA VAL A 197 -0.93 18.91 7.78
C VAL A 197 -2.17 18.78 8.67
N PRO A 198 -2.74 19.91 9.14
CA PRO A 198 -3.89 19.85 10.05
C PRO A 198 -5.12 19.26 9.34
N PRO A 199 -5.93 18.46 10.03
CA PRO A 199 -7.19 17.95 9.50
C PRO A 199 -8.21 19.07 9.32
N THR A 200 -9.08 18.88 8.35
CA THR A 200 -10.27 19.74 8.19
C THR A 200 -11.52 19.01 8.68
N CYS A 201 -12.66 19.66 8.57
CA CYS A 201 -13.93 19.01 8.93
C CYS A 201 -14.33 17.88 7.95
N GLY A 202 -13.79 17.86 6.75
CA GLY A 202 -14.15 16.87 5.70
C GLY A 202 -12.98 16.07 5.15
N ALA A 203 -11.74 16.34 5.61
CA ALA A 203 -10.56 15.61 5.16
C ALA A 203 -9.61 15.37 6.32
N ASP A 204 -9.00 14.20 6.31
CA ASP A 204 -7.96 13.83 7.25
C ASP A 204 -6.73 14.75 7.07
N GLY A 205 -6.05 15.04 8.17
CA GLY A 205 -4.71 15.58 8.20
C GLY A 205 -3.67 14.49 8.37
N CYS A 206 -2.41 14.87 8.46
CA CYS A 206 -1.34 13.92 8.77
C CYS A 206 -0.18 14.59 9.51
N ILE A 207 0.57 13.79 10.24
CA ILE A 207 1.90 14.12 10.71
C ILE A 207 2.87 13.28 9.89
N GLU A 208 3.70 13.95 9.10
CA GLU A 208 4.74 13.32 8.30
C GLU A 208 6.08 13.43 9.05
N THR A 209 6.69 12.30 9.34
CA THR A 209 8.07 12.26 9.84
C THR A 209 9.00 12.24 8.65
N VAL A 210 9.82 13.26 8.52
CA VAL A 210 10.72 13.48 7.39
C VAL A 210 12.17 13.26 7.82
N CYS A 211 12.93 12.50 7.06
CA CYS A 211 14.36 12.34 7.28
C CYS A 211 15.09 13.66 7.03
N SER A 212 15.82 14.17 8.02
CA SER A 212 16.55 15.43 7.91
C SER A 212 17.70 15.38 6.90
N ASN A 213 18.17 14.18 6.53
CA ASN A 213 19.27 14.00 5.59
C ASN A 213 18.83 14.05 4.12
N CYS A 214 17.74 13.38 3.76
CA CYS A 214 17.30 13.26 2.36
C CYS A 214 15.95 13.93 2.06
N GLY A 215 15.24 14.40 3.09
CA GLY A 215 13.92 15.01 2.94
C GLY A 215 12.80 14.02 2.58
N GLU A 216 13.04 12.73 2.68
CA GLU A 216 12.03 11.70 2.39
C GLU A 216 11.09 11.51 3.59
N VAL A 217 9.80 11.36 3.33
CA VAL A 217 8.82 10.99 4.36
C VAL A 217 9.01 9.52 4.71
N ILE A 218 9.38 9.25 5.96
CA ILE A 218 9.69 7.90 6.46
C ILE A 218 8.56 7.30 7.29
N ALA A 219 7.66 8.13 7.79
CA ALA A 219 6.45 7.71 8.45
C ALA A 219 5.34 8.75 8.25
N THR A 220 4.11 8.29 8.23
CA THR A 220 2.93 9.15 8.15
C THR A 220 1.91 8.66 9.17
N GLU A 221 1.53 9.54 10.08
CA GLU A 221 0.44 9.32 11.03
C GLU A 221 -0.78 10.11 10.56
N VAL A 222 -1.92 9.44 10.43
CA VAL A 222 -3.17 10.08 10.00
C VAL A 222 -3.83 10.76 11.19
N ILE A 223 -4.18 12.03 11.03
CA ILE A 223 -5.04 12.76 11.96
C ILE A 223 -6.45 12.75 11.38
N PRO A 224 -7.41 12.05 11.99
CA PRO A 224 -8.75 11.95 11.44
C PRO A 224 -9.40 13.32 11.23
N ALA A 225 -10.22 13.45 10.19
CA ALA A 225 -11.06 14.62 9.94
C ALA A 225 -11.89 14.95 11.19
N THR A 226 -12.02 16.24 11.51
CA THR A 226 -12.72 16.64 12.73
C THR A 226 -14.21 16.35 12.72
N GLY A 227 -14.83 16.20 11.53
CA GLY A 227 -16.26 16.01 11.36
C GLY A 227 -17.12 17.19 11.82
N ALA A 228 -16.51 18.17 12.47
CA ALA A 228 -17.18 19.34 13.02
C ALA A 228 -17.35 20.42 11.96
N HIS A 229 -18.45 20.33 11.20
CA HIS A 229 -18.75 21.35 10.17
C HIS A 229 -19.26 22.65 10.78
N THR A 230 -18.72 23.75 10.31
CA THR A 230 -19.24 25.09 10.58
C THR A 230 -20.13 25.50 9.41
N TRP A 231 -21.43 25.38 9.64
CA TRP A 231 -22.45 25.68 8.62
C TRP A 231 -22.69 27.19 8.51
N ASP A 232 -22.91 27.66 7.30
CA ASP A 232 -23.40 29.02 7.03
C ASP A 232 -24.85 29.22 7.56
N ASN A 233 -25.43 30.38 7.29
CA ASN A 233 -26.82 30.68 7.69
C ASN A 233 -27.87 29.96 6.86
N GLY A 234 -27.46 29.17 5.87
CA GLY A 234 -28.31 28.44 4.95
C GLY A 234 -29.05 29.35 3.96
N THR A 235 -29.10 28.92 2.73
CA THR A 235 -29.82 29.56 1.64
C THR A 235 -31.07 28.75 1.30
N VAL A 236 -32.21 29.41 1.13
CA VAL A 236 -33.41 28.76 0.63
C VAL A 236 -33.18 28.41 -0.84
N THR A 237 -33.04 27.11 -1.13
CA THR A 237 -32.80 26.60 -2.46
C THR A 237 -34.10 26.20 -3.18
N THR A 238 -35.15 25.96 -2.39
CA THR A 238 -36.51 25.76 -2.89
C THR A 238 -37.45 26.47 -1.96
N GLU A 239 -38.19 27.44 -2.46
CA GLU A 239 -39.20 28.15 -1.67
C GLU A 239 -40.37 27.20 -1.33
N PRO A 240 -40.90 27.24 -0.11
CA PRO A 240 -42.09 26.49 0.23
C PRO A 240 -43.34 27.11 -0.46
N THR A 241 -44.21 26.25 -0.90
CA THR A 241 -45.51 26.67 -1.42
C THR A 241 -46.64 26.37 -0.39
N GLU A 242 -47.87 26.63 -0.72
CA GLU A 242 -49.01 26.28 0.15
C GLU A 242 -49.11 24.78 0.41
N THR A 243 -48.69 23.95 -0.57
CA THR A 243 -48.82 22.50 -0.53
C THR A 243 -47.49 21.72 -0.56
N THR A 244 -46.40 22.38 -0.93
CA THR A 244 -45.09 21.73 -1.08
C THR A 244 -44.08 22.32 -0.09
N PRO A 245 -43.36 21.48 0.65
CA PRO A 245 -42.26 21.95 1.52
C PRO A 245 -41.16 22.58 0.68
N GLY A 246 -40.54 23.60 1.24
CA GLY A 246 -39.32 24.19 0.74
C GLY A 246 -38.07 23.48 1.27
N VAL A 247 -36.93 23.86 0.76
CA VAL A 247 -35.62 23.33 1.18
C VAL A 247 -34.67 24.49 1.46
N ARG A 248 -34.05 24.46 2.62
CA ARG A 248 -32.91 25.30 2.96
C ARG A 248 -31.65 24.47 2.92
N THR A 249 -30.66 24.94 2.21
CA THR A 249 -29.35 24.27 2.09
C THR A 249 -28.31 25.09 2.86
N PHE A 250 -27.58 24.42 3.72
CA PHE A 250 -26.46 24.96 4.47
C PHE A 250 -25.18 24.44 3.84
N THR A 251 -24.17 25.28 3.74
CA THR A 251 -22.86 24.92 3.20
C THR A 251 -21.79 25.13 4.26
N CYS A 252 -20.91 24.15 4.42
CA CYS A 252 -19.75 24.32 5.27
C CYS A 252 -18.72 25.22 4.59
N ALA A 253 -18.34 26.32 5.21
CA ALA A 253 -17.39 27.29 4.69
C ALA A 253 -15.98 26.73 4.50
N VAL A 254 -15.63 25.64 5.17
CA VAL A 254 -14.28 25.05 5.17
C VAL A 254 -14.13 23.97 4.09
N CYS A 255 -15.11 23.05 3.99
CA CYS A 255 -14.98 21.87 3.10
C CYS A 255 -16.01 21.84 1.96
N GLY A 256 -16.94 22.79 1.91
CA GLY A 256 -18.00 22.83 0.89
C GLY A 256 -19.09 21.76 1.03
N ALA A 257 -19.03 20.90 2.06
CA ALA A 257 -20.08 19.94 2.30
C ALA A 257 -21.43 20.64 2.51
N THR A 258 -22.51 20.03 2.07
CA THR A 258 -23.87 20.60 2.21
C THR A 258 -24.76 19.71 3.06
N LYS A 259 -25.68 20.32 3.80
CA LYS A 259 -26.81 19.65 4.44
C LYS A 259 -28.09 20.41 4.11
N THR A 260 -29.21 19.73 4.15
CA THR A 260 -30.50 20.32 3.86
C THR A 260 -31.44 20.26 5.06
N GLU A 261 -32.30 21.26 5.17
CA GLU A 261 -33.40 21.32 6.12
C GLU A 261 -34.69 21.57 5.35
N ILE A 262 -35.73 20.84 5.72
CA ILE A 262 -37.05 21.03 5.11
C ILE A 262 -37.75 22.24 5.76
N ILE A 263 -38.16 23.18 4.93
CA ILE A 263 -39.04 24.29 5.36
C ILE A 263 -40.46 23.81 5.16
N PRO A 264 -41.31 23.77 6.20
CA PRO A 264 -42.70 23.36 6.07
C PRO A 264 -43.46 24.18 5.00
N ALA A 265 -44.37 23.56 4.31
CA ALA A 265 -45.27 24.25 3.41
C ALA A 265 -46.03 25.38 4.16
N THR A 266 -46.28 26.50 3.48
CA THR A 266 -46.84 27.72 4.08
C THR A 266 -48.38 27.69 4.22
N GLY A 267 -49.05 26.75 3.56
CA GLY A 267 -50.51 26.61 3.60
C GLY A 267 -51.03 25.91 4.85
N ALA A 268 -52.30 26.02 5.11
CA ALA A 268 -52.97 25.35 6.23
C ALA A 268 -53.03 23.84 5.93
N HIS A 269 -52.18 23.07 6.59
CA HIS A 269 -52.21 21.62 6.46
C HIS A 269 -53.54 21.03 6.95
N THR A 270 -54.21 20.32 6.08
CA THR A 270 -55.39 19.52 6.45
C THR A 270 -54.91 18.12 6.85
N PHE A 271 -54.58 17.96 8.12
CA PHE A 271 -54.16 16.66 8.65
C PHE A 271 -55.36 15.66 8.76
N VAL A 272 -55.27 14.54 8.11
CA VAL A 272 -56.21 13.45 8.21
C VAL A 272 -55.59 12.32 9.02
N PHE A 273 -56.37 11.72 9.91
CA PHE A 273 -55.94 10.54 10.65
C PHE A 273 -55.57 9.42 9.67
N THR A 274 -54.36 8.85 9.85
CA THR A 274 -53.86 7.78 8.98
C THR A 274 -53.88 6.43 9.69
N LYS A 275 -53.32 6.34 10.88
CA LYS A 275 -53.29 5.11 11.66
C LYS A 275 -52.94 5.37 13.12
N THR A 276 -53.30 4.44 13.98
CA THR A 276 -52.79 4.37 15.35
C THR A 276 -51.60 3.38 15.38
N VAL A 277 -50.52 3.80 15.95
CA VAL A 277 -49.38 2.96 16.31
C VAL A 277 -49.49 2.67 17.80
N ALA A 278 -49.68 1.40 18.11
CA ALA A 278 -49.76 0.97 19.49
C ALA A 278 -48.38 1.06 20.18
N PRO A 279 -48.31 1.45 21.45
CA PRO A 279 -47.04 1.44 22.15
C PRO A 279 -46.53 0.01 22.33
N THR A 280 -45.23 -0.16 22.19
CA THR A 280 -44.51 -1.41 22.48
C THR A 280 -43.89 -1.34 23.88
N CYS A 281 -43.14 -2.34 24.27
CA CYS A 281 -42.41 -2.29 25.54
C CYS A 281 -41.37 -1.17 25.59
N THR A 282 -40.76 -0.83 24.43
CA THR A 282 -39.66 0.11 24.31
C THR A 282 -39.99 1.40 23.56
N GLU A 283 -41.06 1.38 22.74
CA GLU A 283 -41.42 2.52 21.90
C GLU A 283 -42.76 3.07 22.24
N ALA A 284 -42.89 4.40 22.19
CA ALA A 284 -44.14 5.10 22.42
C ALA A 284 -45.14 4.82 21.27
N GLY A 285 -46.39 4.69 21.63
CA GLY A 285 -47.49 4.67 20.66
C GLY A 285 -47.95 6.07 20.32
N TYR A 286 -48.62 6.25 19.18
CA TYR A 286 -49.16 7.54 18.75
C TYR A 286 -50.21 7.36 17.66
N ASP A 287 -50.97 8.40 17.46
CA ASP A 287 -51.84 8.51 16.27
C ASP A 287 -51.10 9.32 15.22
N LEU A 288 -50.91 8.72 14.05
CA LEU A 288 -50.29 9.36 12.91
C LEU A 288 -51.35 10.08 12.09
N TYR A 289 -51.11 11.35 11.86
CA TYR A 289 -51.89 12.19 10.97
C TYR A 289 -51.04 12.60 9.79
N THR A 290 -51.57 12.52 8.60
CA THR A 290 -50.87 12.88 7.37
C THR A 290 -51.64 13.97 6.62
N CYS A 291 -50.96 15.00 6.20
CA CYS A 291 -51.56 16.03 5.36
C CYS A 291 -51.90 15.45 3.98
N ARG A 292 -53.16 15.62 3.54
CA ARG A 292 -53.64 15.09 2.26
C ARG A 292 -52.89 15.68 1.06
N ASP A 293 -52.48 16.92 1.14
CA ASP A 293 -51.99 17.67 0.00
C ASP A 293 -50.46 17.64 -0.14
N CYS A 294 -49.68 17.57 0.96
CA CYS A 294 -48.23 17.59 0.92
C CYS A 294 -47.58 16.33 1.53
N GLY A 295 -48.32 15.42 2.12
CA GLY A 295 -47.76 14.22 2.76
C GLY A 295 -47.04 14.45 4.08
N ALA A 296 -46.95 15.69 4.57
CA ALA A 296 -46.41 15.97 5.87
C ALA A 296 -47.14 15.19 6.94
N SER A 297 -46.43 14.63 7.90
CA SER A 297 -47.05 13.84 8.97
C SER A 297 -46.73 14.42 10.34
N GLU A 298 -47.66 14.31 11.24
CA GLU A 298 -47.49 14.61 12.64
C GLU A 298 -48.03 13.49 13.53
N GLN A 299 -47.41 13.36 14.68
CA GLN A 299 -47.84 12.42 15.71
C GLN A 299 -48.69 13.15 16.75
N ARG A 300 -49.88 12.64 17.01
CA ARG A 300 -50.76 13.15 18.09
C ARG A 300 -51.08 12.01 19.07
N ASN A 301 -51.61 12.37 20.24
CA ASN A 301 -52.03 11.40 21.27
C ASN A 301 -50.91 10.41 21.62
N VAL A 302 -49.67 10.90 21.78
CA VAL A 302 -48.54 10.08 22.12
C VAL A 302 -48.76 9.41 23.50
N LYS A 303 -48.66 8.08 23.48
CA LYS A 303 -48.74 7.22 24.66
C LYS A 303 -47.34 6.72 24.99
N PRO A 304 -46.88 6.79 26.23
CA PRO A 304 -45.54 6.30 26.57
C PRO A 304 -45.42 4.80 26.27
N ALA A 305 -44.17 4.35 26.10
CA ALA A 305 -43.84 2.93 25.99
C ALA A 305 -44.34 2.17 27.21
N LEU A 306 -44.82 0.94 27.02
CA LEU A 306 -45.43 0.14 28.08
C LEU A 306 -44.44 -0.32 29.16
N GLY A 307 -43.18 -0.29 28.86
CA GLY A 307 -42.16 -0.96 29.66
C GLY A 307 -42.25 -2.48 29.55
N HIS A 308 -41.24 -3.16 30.04
CA HIS A 308 -41.23 -4.62 30.08
C HIS A 308 -42.02 -5.11 31.30
N LYS A 309 -42.89 -6.06 31.06
CA LYS A 309 -43.59 -6.80 32.09
C LYS A 309 -43.00 -8.21 32.18
N TRP A 310 -42.06 -8.35 33.08
CA TRP A 310 -41.36 -9.59 33.28
C TRP A 310 -42.24 -10.66 33.92
N ASP A 311 -42.04 -11.91 33.52
CA ASP A 311 -42.65 -13.09 34.15
C ASP A 311 -42.03 -13.38 35.55
N SER A 312 -42.39 -14.49 36.12
CA SER A 312 -41.87 -14.95 37.42
C SER A 312 -40.43 -15.50 37.33
N GLY A 313 -39.83 -15.52 36.13
CA GLY A 313 -38.52 -16.11 35.86
C GLY A 313 -38.52 -17.62 35.82
N THR A 314 -37.61 -18.16 35.00
CA THR A 314 -37.33 -19.58 34.91
C THR A 314 -35.85 -19.82 35.20
N VAL A 315 -35.56 -20.79 36.07
CA VAL A 315 -34.17 -21.20 36.29
C VAL A 315 -33.62 -21.82 35.04
N THR A 316 -32.66 -21.18 34.42
CA THR A 316 -32.02 -21.65 33.17
C THR A 316 -30.69 -22.36 33.43
N ALA A 317 -30.11 -22.14 34.60
CA ALA A 317 -29.01 -22.93 35.13
C ALA A 317 -29.16 -23.09 36.64
N GLU A 318 -29.15 -24.31 37.10
CA GLU A 318 -29.19 -24.59 38.55
C GLU A 318 -27.85 -24.17 39.19
N PRO A 319 -27.87 -23.65 40.44
CA PRO A 319 -26.63 -23.32 41.12
C PRO A 319 -25.89 -24.63 41.52
N THR A 320 -24.57 -24.56 41.45
CA THR A 320 -23.67 -25.62 41.94
C THR A 320 -22.90 -25.12 43.14
N GLU A 321 -22.05 -25.95 43.74
CA GLU A 321 -21.22 -25.55 44.91
C GLU A 321 -20.23 -24.42 44.56
N THR A 322 -19.90 -24.21 43.29
CA THR A 322 -18.89 -23.25 42.83
C THR A 322 -19.43 -22.17 41.94
N ASP A 323 -20.60 -22.37 41.29
CA ASP A 323 -21.19 -21.40 40.34
C ASP A 323 -22.61 -21.01 40.74
N PRO A 324 -22.93 -19.69 40.76
CA PRO A 324 -24.30 -19.25 40.96
C PRO A 324 -25.19 -19.63 39.80
N GLY A 325 -26.41 -20.11 40.09
CA GLY A 325 -27.41 -20.40 39.06
C GLY A 325 -27.86 -19.14 38.32
N THR A 326 -28.50 -19.33 37.20
CA THR A 326 -29.07 -18.24 36.38
C THR A 326 -30.57 -18.39 36.31
N MET A 327 -31.28 -17.29 36.59
CA MET A 327 -32.72 -17.16 36.37
C MET A 327 -32.93 -16.17 35.23
N THR A 328 -33.67 -16.61 34.23
CA THR A 328 -34.01 -15.81 33.05
C THR A 328 -35.46 -15.35 33.19
N TYR A 329 -35.68 -14.06 33.07
CA TYR A 329 -36.97 -13.44 33.02
C TYR A 329 -37.36 -13.12 31.60
N THR A 330 -38.58 -13.44 31.20
CA THR A 330 -39.07 -13.17 29.84
C THR A 330 -40.19 -12.16 29.91
N CYS A 331 -40.10 -11.14 29.10
CA CYS A 331 -41.21 -10.17 29.02
C CYS A 331 -42.43 -10.82 28.39
N THR A 332 -43.54 -10.82 29.14
CA THR A 332 -44.82 -11.44 28.71
C THR A 332 -45.48 -10.75 27.53
N VAL A 333 -44.98 -9.55 27.16
CA VAL A 333 -45.52 -8.72 26.07
C VAL A 333 -44.70 -8.85 24.79
N CYS A 334 -43.35 -8.78 24.86
CA CYS A 334 -42.50 -8.77 23.67
C CYS A 334 -41.57 -9.99 23.55
N GLY A 335 -41.51 -10.86 24.56
CA GLY A 335 -40.68 -12.06 24.53
C GLY A 335 -39.19 -11.81 24.78
N GLN A 336 -38.76 -10.60 25.04
CA GLN A 336 -37.34 -10.29 25.35
C GLN A 336 -36.99 -10.89 26.72
N THR A 337 -35.79 -11.45 26.81
CA THR A 337 -35.24 -12.09 28.00
C THR A 337 -34.10 -11.24 28.56
#